data_0acdf195328b9aff3841d50d28c701c4
#
_entry.id   0acdf195328b9aff3841d50d28c701c4
#
_cell.length_a   1.000
_cell.length_b   1.000
_cell.length_c   1.000
_cell.angle_alpha   90.00
_cell.angle_beta   90.00
_cell.angle_gamma   90.00
#
_symmetry.space_group_name_H-M   'P 1'
#
loop_
_entity.id
_entity.type
_entity.pdbx_description
1 polymer ?
#
loop_
_entity_poly.entity_id
_entity_poly.type
_entity_poly.pdbx_seq_one_letter_code
_entity_poly.pdbx_strand_id
1 'polypeptide(L)'
;ERGLKAIIAGAGGAAHLPGMAAAMTSVPVLGVPVDATVLNGIDALMSIVQMPKGVPVATFAVGAPGAINAALFAAAMLANEDKDLRDAVDRYREEQSAGVPINPFD
;
A
#
# COMPACT_ATOMS: atom_id res chain seq x y z
N GLU A 1 -15.82 -11.94 6.10
CA GLU A 1 -17.13 -12.41 5.72
C GLU A 1 -17.39 -12.32 4.24
N ARG A 2 -16.84 -11.33 3.56
CA ARG A 2 -16.90 -11.24 2.10
C ARG A 2 -15.70 -11.91 1.44
N GLY A 3 -14.87 -12.61 2.19
CA GLY A 3 -13.67 -13.22 1.66
C GLY A 3 -12.58 -12.22 1.29
N LEU A 4 -12.60 -11.02 1.84
CA LEU A 4 -11.57 -10.02 1.61
C LEU A 4 -10.22 -10.52 2.12
N LYS A 5 -9.18 -10.37 1.31
CA LYS A 5 -7.82 -10.79 1.66
C LYS A 5 -6.95 -9.64 2.13
N ALA A 6 -7.30 -8.42 1.74
CA ALA A 6 -6.59 -7.21 2.14
C ALA A 6 -7.51 -6.00 1.94
N ILE A 7 -7.22 -4.93 2.66
CA ILE A 7 -7.93 -3.65 2.52
C ILE A 7 -6.87 -2.58 2.26
N ILE A 8 -7.05 -1.82 1.19
CA ILE A 8 -6.21 -0.65 0.91
C ILE A 8 -7.01 0.58 1.29
N ALA A 9 -6.49 1.37 2.21
CA ALA A 9 -7.20 2.55 2.73
C ALA A 9 -6.33 3.80 2.57
N GLY A 10 -6.81 4.76 1.79
CA GLY A 10 -6.16 6.05 1.63
C GLY A 10 -6.82 7.11 2.49
N ALA A 11 -6.04 7.95 3.11
CA ALA A 11 -6.56 9.04 3.93
C ALA A 11 -5.56 10.18 4.02
N GLY A 12 -6.06 11.41 4.08
CA GLY A 12 -5.26 12.63 4.20
C GLY A 12 -5.47 13.33 5.54
N GLY A 13 -4.62 14.30 5.83
CA GLY A 13 -4.67 15.04 7.07
C GLY A 13 -4.45 14.16 8.31
N ALA A 14 -5.35 14.26 9.28
CA ALA A 14 -5.37 13.38 10.44
C ALA A 14 -5.98 12.03 10.01
N ALA A 15 -5.18 11.20 9.39
CA ALA A 15 -5.60 10.03 8.63
C ALA A 15 -5.97 8.85 9.54
N HIS A 16 -7.21 8.83 10.02
CA HIS A 16 -7.69 7.82 10.97
C HIS A 16 -8.27 6.56 10.32
N LEU A 17 -8.69 6.63 9.05
CA LEU A 17 -9.40 5.54 8.40
C LEU A 17 -8.64 4.21 8.41
N PRO A 18 -7.34 4.16 8.03
CA PRO A 18 -6.61 2.88 8.06
C PRO A 18 -6.55 2.26 9.45
N GLY A 19 -6.29 3.06 10.48
CA GLY A 19 -6.24 2.59 11.87
C GLY A 19 -7.59 2.11 12.36
N MET A 20 -8.67 2.82 12.03
CA MET A 20 -10.02 2.42 12.39
C MET A 20 -10.39 1.08 11.73
N ALA A 21 -10.06 0.94 10.46
CA ALA A 21 -10.30 -0.32 9.74
C ALA A 21 -9.49 -1.47 10.39
N ALA A 22 -8.22 -1.24 10.68
CA ALA A 22 -7.35 -2.26 11.29
C ALA A 22 -7.84 -2.69 12.68
N ALA A 23 -8.45 -1.77 13.43
CA ALA A 23 -8.98 -2.08 14.76
C ALA A 23 -10.24 -2.94 14.71
N MET A 24 -10.91 -3.01 13.56
CA MET A 24 -12.20 -3.68 13.41
C MET A 24 -12.12 -5.01 12.66
N THR A 25 -10.95 -5.40 12.19
CA THR A 25 -10.79 -6.62 11.40
C THR A 25 -9.39 -7.21 11.56
N SER A 26 -9.27 -8.52 11.33
CA SER A 26 -7.98 -9.18 11.23
C SER A 26 -7.46 -9.23 9.79
N VAL A 27 -8.22 -8.74 8.83
CA VAL A 27 -7.77 -8.63 7.44
C VAL A 27 -6.64 -7.59 7.38
N PRO A 28 -5.53 -7.88 6.68
CA PRO A 28 -4.43 -6.92 6.57
C PRO A 28 -4.88 -5.59 5.98
N VAL A 29 -4.52 -4.49 6.65
CA VAL A 29 -4.82 -3.13 6.19
C VAL A 29 -3.55 -2.48 5.69
N LEU A 30 -3.59 -1.97 4.46
CA LEU A 30 -2.50 -1.29 3.78
C LEU A 30 -2.87 0.17 3.66
N GLY A 31 -2.20 1.01 4.45
CA GLY A 31 -2.51 2.44 4.53
C GLY A 31 -1.70 3.26 3.55
N VAL A 32 -2.36 4.19 2.87
CA VAL A 32 -1.75 5.10 1.91
C VAL A 32 -1.99 6.53 2.37
N PRO A 33 -0.95 7.26 2.78
CA PRO A 33 -1.10 8.67 3.10
C PRO A 33 -1.40 9.49 1.85
N VAL A 34 -2.32 10.45 1.98
CA VAL A 34 -2.68 11.34 0.89
C VAL A 34 -2.29 12.77 1.28
N ASP A 35 -1.67 13.51 0.36
CA ASP A 35 -1.22 14.87 0.58
C ASP A 35 -2.38 15.87 0.40
N ALA A 36 -3.25 15.96 1.40
CA ALA A 36 -4.43 16.81 1.37
C ALA A 36 -4.25 18.14 2.10
N THR A 37 -3.07 18.39 2.67
CA THR A 37 -2.79 19.60 3.44
C THR A 37 -1.49 20.24 2.98
N VAL A 38 -1.16 21.41 3.59
CA VAL A 38 0.09 22.12 3.31
C VAL A 38 1.34 21.36 3.77
N LEU A 39 1.17 20.29 4.56
CA LEU A 39 2.27 19.49 5.06
C LEU A 39 2.71 18.40 4.07
N ASN A 40 2.15 18.36 2.87
CA ASN A 40 2.54 17.45 1.79
C ASN A 40 2.44 15.97 2.17
N GLY A 41 1.46 15.63 3.00
CA GLY A 41 1.23 14.25 3.42
C GLY A 41 2.01 13.79 4.63
N ILE A 42 2.87 14.63 5.20
CA ILE A 42 3.65 14.26 6.41
C ILE A 42 2.71 13.99 7.58
N ASP A 43 1.68 14.82 7.75
CA ASP A 43 0.68 14.66 8.79
C ASP A 43 -0.10 13.35 8.61
N ALA A 44 -0.51 13.03 7.38
CA ALA A 44 -1.19 11.79 7.08
C ALA A 44 -0.27 10.58 7.32
N LEU A 45 0.97 10.66 6.89
CA LEU A 45 1.96 9.60 7.10
C LEU A 45 2.15 9.32 8.59
N MET A 46 2.34 10.36 9.40
CA MET A 46 2.54 10.19 10.84
C MET A 46 1.29 9.62 11.52
N SER A 47 0.10 10.03 11.07
CA SER A 47 -1.15 9.51 11.64
C SER A 47 -1.35 8.03 11.33
N ILE A 48 -0.93 7.57 10.16
CA ILE A 48 -1.09 6.18 9.73
C ILE A 48 -0.02 5.28 10.35
N VAL A 49 1.23 5.75 10.40
CA VAL A 49 2.36 4.91 10.83
C VAL A 49 2.42 4.72 12.34
N GLN A 50 1.93 5.68 13.11
CA GLN A 50 1.98 5.65 14.58
C GLN A 50 0.79 4.85 15.14
N MET A 51 0.86 3.54 15.00
CA MET A 51 -0.19 2.65 15.51
C MET A 51 0.21 2.06 16.87
N PRO A 52 -0.76 1.86 17.77
CA PRO A 52 -0.47 1.20 19.03
C PRO A 52 -0.11 -0.28 18.84
N LYS A 53 0.65 -0.79 19.78
CA LYS A 53 1.01 -2.21 19.79
C LYS A 53 -0.25 -3.08 19.73
N GLY A 54 -0.27 -4.00 18.80
CA GLY A 54 -1.38 -4.94 18.63
C GLY A 54 -2.36 -4.59 17.50
N VAL A 55 -2.25 -3.38 16.94
CA VAL A 55 -3.12 -2.96 15.82
C VAL A 55 -2.21 -2.47 14.67
N PRO A 56 -1.67 -3.39 13.86
CA PRO A 56 -0.73 -3.00 12.81
C PRO A 56 -1.43 -2.49 11.56
N VAL A 57 -0.83 -1.49 10.93
CA VAL A 57 -1.20 -1.01 9.60
C VAL A 57 0.08 -0.94 8.76
N ALA A 58 0.10 -1.62 7.62
CA ALA A 58 1.19 -1.47 6.68
C ALA A 58 1.08 -0.09 6.04
N THR A 59 2.20 0.65 5.96
CA THR A 59 2.18 2.05 5.52
C THR A 59 3.05 2.20 4.28
N PHE A 60 2.52 2.90 3.27
CA PHE A 60 3.16 3.03 1.97
C PHE A 60 3.48 4.51 1.69
N ALA A 61 4.07 4.77 0.53
CA ALA A 61 4.46 6.11 0.14
C ALA A 61 3.25 7.04 0.04
N VAL A 62 3.49 8.33 0.15
CA VAL A 62 2.44 9.35 0.04
C VAL A 62 1.95 9.45 -1.41
N GLY A 63 0.63 9.43 -1.59
CA GLY A 63 0.01 9.69 -2.88
C GLY A 63 -0.03 8.48 -3.82
N ALA A 64 -0.05 8.76 -5.12
CA ALA A 64 -0.19 7.74 -6.15
C ALA A 64 0.87 6.63 -6.10
N PRO A 65 2.16 6.92 -5.87
CA PRO A 65 3.15 5.85 -5.73
C PRO A 65 2.82 4.87 -4.61
N GLY A 66 2.31 5.37 -3.49
CA GLY A 66 1.90 4.54 -2.37
C GLY A 66 0.71 3.65 -2.71
N ALA A 67 -0.28 4.19 -3.42
CA ALA A 67 -1.44 3.43 -3.84
C ALA A 67 -1.04 2.29 -4.78
N ILE A 68 -0.15 2.57 -5.73
CA ILE A 68 0.37 1.56 -6.66
C ILE A 68 1.13 0.47 -5.88
N ASN A 69 2.02 0.88 -4.99
CA ASN A 69 2.81 -0.07 -4.20
C ASN A 69 1.96 -0.89 -3.23
N ALA A 70 0.91 -0.30 -2.66
CA ALA A 70 -0.02 -1.03 -1.82
C ALA A 70 -0.73 -2.13 -2.63
N ALA A 71 -1.18 -1.83 -3.84
CA ALA A 71 -1.79 -2.81 -4.72
C ALA A 71 -0.82 -3.92 -5.10
N LEU A 72 0.41 -3.57 -5.44
CA LEU A 72 1.46 -4.54 -5.77
C LEU A 72 1.81 -5.41 -4.57
N PHE A 73 1.86 -4.83 -3.39
CA PHE A 73 2.14 -5.57 -2.17
C PHE A 73 1.02 -6.57 -1.85
N ALA A 74 -0.23 -6.14 -1.98
CA ALA A 74 -1.38 -7.03 -1.81
C ALA A 74 -1.33 -8.18 -2.82
N ALA A 75 -1.02 -7.88 -4.09
CA ALA A 75 -0.86 -8.91 -5.11
C ALA A 75 0.26 -9.89 -4.76
N ALA A 76 1.39 -9.38 -4.28
CA ALA A 76 2.52 -10.23 -3.88
C ALA A 76 2.16 -11.16 -2.71
N MET A 77 1.39 -10.66 -1.74
CA MET A 77 0.94 -11.50 -0.63
C MET A 77 0.01 -12.62 -1.11
N LEU A 78 -0.94 -12.28 -1.98
CA LEU A 78 -1.88 -13.26 -2.52
C LEU A 78 -1.19 -14.25 -3.46
N ALA A 79 -0.11 -13.84 -4.12
CA ALA A 79 0.67 -14.68 -5.01
C ALA A 79 1.35 -15.85 -4.31
N ASN A 80 1.47 -15.82 -2.99
CA ASN A 80 2.01 -16.96 -2.23
C ASN A 80 1.16 -18.22 -2.39
N GLU A 81 -0.12 -18.06 -2.67
CA GLU A 81 -1.08 -19.15 -2.79
C GLU A 81 -1.76 -19.21 -4.16
N ASP A 82 -1.29 -18.43 -5.12
CA ASP A 82 -1.90 -18.33 -6.45
C ASP A 82 -0.80 -18.20 -7.48
N LYS A 83 -0.58 -19.30 -8.23
CA LYS A 83 0.49 -19.38 -9.22
C LYS A 83 0.28 -18.40 -10.38
N ASP A 84 -0.95 -18.24 -10.85
CA ASP A 84 -1.25 -17.33 -11.95
C ASP A 84 -0.96 -15.88 -11.55
N LEU A 85 -1.30 -15.51 -10.33
CA LEU A 85 -1.01 -14.19 -9.80
C LEU A 85 0.49 -14.00 -9.62
N ARG A 86 1.20 -15.02 -9.16
CA ARG A 86 2.66 -14.96 -9.04
C ARG A 86 3.30 -14.71 -10.40
N ASP A 87 2.87 -15.43 -11.43
CA ASP A 87 3.39 -15.23 -12.77
C ASP A 87 3.13 -13.81 -13.27
N ALA A 88 1.96 -13.25 -12.96
CA ALA A 88 1.62 -11.88 -13.33
C ALA A 88 2.50 -10.86 -12.61
N VAL A 89 2.74 -11.05 -11.31
CA VAL A 89 3.62 -10.16 -10.52
C VAL A 89 5.05 -10.22 -11.05
N ASP A 90 5.54 -11.42 -11.34
CA ASP A 90 6.89 -11.60 -11.88
C ASP A 90 7.02 -10.93 -13.25
N ARG A 91 6.01 -11.06 -14.11
CA ARG A 91 5.98 -10.41 -15.42
C ARG A 91 6.01 -8.90 -15.29
N TYR A 92 5.24 -8.33 -14.35
CA TYR A 92 5.24 -6.89 -14.10
C TYR A 92 6.65 -6.40 -13.72
N ARG A 93 7.32 -7.14 -12.85
CA ARG A 93 8.68 -6.77 -12.40
C ARG A 93 9.68 -6.87 -13.56
N GLU A 94 9.57 -7.89 -14.39
CA GLU A 94 10.44 -8.05 -15.56
C GLU A 94 10.23 -6.91 -16.57
N GLU A 95 8.98 -6.56 -16.84
CA GLU A 95 8.65 -5.47 -17.75
C GLU A 95 9.14 -4.13 -17.21
N GLN A 96 9.02 -3.90 -15.92
CA GLN A 96 9.50 -2.68 -15.28
C GLN A 96 11.04 -2.60 -15.40
N SER A 97 11.74 -3.70 -15.16
CA SER A 97 13.20 -3.75 -15.29
C SER A 97 13.64 -3.53 -16.73
N ALA A 98 12.95 -4.14 -17.69
CA ALA A 98 13.24 -3.99 -19.10
C ALA A 98 12.97 -2.57 -19.60
N GLY A 99 12.07 -1.85 -18.94
CA GLY A 99 11.74 -0.46 -19.29
C GLY A 99 12.72 0.58 -18.76
N VAL A 100 13.67 0.19 -17.90
CA VAL A 100 14.66 1.12 -17.39
C VAL A 100 15.67 1.47 -18.50
N PRO A 101 15.85 2.76 -18.85
CA PRO A 101 16.79 3.13 -19.90
C PRO A 101 18.24 2.88 -19.47
N ILE A 102 19.08 2.48 -20.42
CA ILE A 102 20.51 2.27 -20.18
C ILE A 102 21.17 3.59 -19.85
N ASN A 103 20.76 4.66 -20.55
CA ASN A 103 21.21 6.01 -20.28
C ASN A 103 20.15 6.73 -19.43
N PRO A 104 20.51 7.23 -18.22
CA PRO A 104 19.53 7.86 -17.33
C PRO A 104 18.90 9.13 -17.87
N PHE A 105 19.42 9.68 -18.98
CA PHE A 105 18.86 10.86 -19.61
C PHE A 105 17.96 10.55 -20.80
N ASP A 106 17.73 9.29 -21.12
CA ASP A 106 16.87 8.90 -22.25
C ASP A 106 15.40 8.75 -21.86
#